data_47644d5db34848cd481a42be4a1d83b2
#
_entry.id   47644d5db34848cd481a42be4a1d83b2
#
_cell.length_a   1.000
_cell.length_b   1.000
_cell.length_c   1.000
_cell.angle_alpha   90.00
_cell.angle_beta   90.00
_cell.angle_gamma   90.00
#
_symmetry.space_group_name_H-M   'P 1'
#
loop_
_entity.id
_entity.type
_entity.pdbx_description
1 polymer ?
#
loop_
_entity_poly.entity_id
_entity_poly.type
_entity_poly.pdbx_seq_one_letter_code
_entity_poly.pdbx_strand_id
1 'polypeptide(L)'
;MDLFQKILECKEEDVDSIIETAINEANANAEKVEKLGFLDYGKSCSVFKGFIPLNTRIKYANLNIEDYGMESTDFIYEFVHFIKKYNINNKASLIYNLEYFVNSYFGFPGKIDRETIFNDIAWQTTTTDEEYFKALENNKLGDLKGKGAAQCTERGALVQQVLSIFGTESYYCMGCVDLGDRQEGHCFNIVKRKNDYALLDYSVPIVSYKEDGSVRAYYPFVGTLTNEEFLDFVNNGVIKSFDDYYMNGSQYEKAGTKRMYVVGKYEIEKENAIENRR
;
A
#
# COMPACT_ATOMS: atom_id res chain seq x y z
N MET A 1 25.30 -1.32 -10.96
CA MET A 1 24.92 -2.26 -9.85
C MET A 1 23.64 -1.68 -9.28
N ASP A 2 22.58 -2.43 -9.20
CA ASP A 2 21.35 -1.92 -8.59
C ASP A 2 21.54 -1.74 -7.08
N LEU A 3 20.68 -0.95 -6.45
CA LEU A 3 20.78 -0.65 -5.01
C LEU A 3 20.74 -1.92 -4.17
N PHE A 4 19.93 -2.88 -4.57
CA PHE A 4 19.76 -4.14 -3.88
C PHE A 4 21.10 -4.89 -3.76
N GLN A 5 21.82 -4.99 -4.86
CA GLN A 5 23.12 -5.65 -4.89
C GLN A 5 24.19 -4.86 -4.12
N LYS A 6 24.17 -3.52 -4.23
CA LYS A 6 25.06 -2.65 -3.44
C LYS A 6 24.90 -2.88 -1.92
N ILE A 7 23.67 -2.96 -1.45
CA ILE A 7 23.36 -3.19 -0.03
C ILE A 7 23.85 -4.55 0.45
N LEU A 8 23.64 -5.61 -0.33
CA LEU A 8 24.06 -6.95 0.06
C LEU A 8 25.59 -7.10 0.12
N GLU A 9 26.31 -6.45 -0.78
CA GLU A 9 27.76 -6.57 -0.93
C GLU A 9 28.58 -5.58 -0.09
N CYS A 10 27.98 -4.44 0.34
CA CYS A 10 28.71 -3.45 1.11
C CYS A 10 29.02 -3.92 2.55
N LYS A 11 29.91 -3.22 3.22
CA LYS A 11 30.11 -3.39 4.66
C LYS A 11 28.94 -2.79 5.45
N GLU A 12 28.73 -3.25 6.67
CA GLU A 12 27.67 -2.74 7.55
C GLU A 12 27.81 -1.22 7.80
N GLU A 13 29.03 -0.74 7.96
CA GLU A 13 29.37 0.69 8.18
C GLU A 13 29.02 1.61 7.00
N ASP A 14 28.85 1.06 5.79
CA ASP A 14 28.56 1.80 4.56
C ASP A 14 27.05 1.85 4.22
N VAL A 15 26.23 1.05 4.90
CA VAL A 15 24.81 0.87 4.57
C VAL A 15 24.07 2.22 4.61
N ASP A 16 24.23 2.99 5.67
CA ASP A 16 23.51 4.27 5.83
C ASP A 16 23.85 5.27 4.74
N SER A 17 25.12 5.38 4.38
CA SER A 17 25.57 6.27 3.30
C SER A 17 25.00 5.88 1.94
N ILE A 18 24.85 4.58 1.70
CA ILE A 18 24.24 4.05 0.47
C ILE A 18 22.76 4.37 0.45
N ILE A 19 22.05 4.19 1.57
CA ILE A 19 20.62 4.52 1.70
C ILE A 19 20.39 6.01 1.46
N GLU A 20 21.14 6.86 2.14
CA GLU A 20 21.04 8.31 2.00
C GLU A 20 21.23 8.75 0.54
N THR A 21 22.26 8.23 -0.12
CA THR A 21 22.53 8.50 -1.53
C THR A 21 21.34 8.08 -2.40
N ALA A 22 20.79 6.88 -2.18
CA ALA A 22 19.68 6.36 -2.97
C ALA A 22 18.39 7.15 -2.76
N ILE A 23 18.11 7.57 -1.54
CA ILE A 23 16.96 8.43 -1.21
C ILE A 23 17.10 9.79 -1.91
N ASN A 24 18.27 10.41 -1.81
CA ASN A 24 18.53 11.71 -2.42
C ASN A 24 18.42 11.66 -3.95
N GLU A 25 18.99 10.62 -4.57
CA GLU A 25 18.88 10.40 -6.02
C GLU A 25 17.42 10.16 -6.44
N ALA A 26 16.68 9.31 -5.73
CA ALA A 26 15.28 9.03 -6.02
C ALA A 26 14.42 10.30 -5.88
N ASN A 27 14.64 11.07 -4.82
CA ASN A 27 13.91 12.31 -4.56
C ASN A 27 14.22 13.40 -5.61
N ALA A 28 15.48 13.52 -6.04
CA ALA A 28 15.90 14.48 -7.07
C ALA A 28 15.39 14.13 -8.46
N ASN A 29 15.25 12.84 -8.76
CA ASN A 29 14.81 12.32 -10.06
C ASN A 29 13.32 11.98 -10.11
N ALA A 30 12.59 12.16 -9.02
CA ALA A 30 11.16 11.89 -8.99
C ALA A 30 10.45 12.71 -10.07
N GLU A 31 9.72 12.05 -10.95
CA GLU A 31 8.83 12.72 -11.88
C GLU A 31 7.86 13.59 -11.07
N LYS A 32 7.81 14.86 -11.42
CA LYS A 32 7.18 15.93 -10.64
C LYS A 32 5.70 15.67 -10.31
N VAL A 33 5.45 14.84 -9.34
CA VAL A 33 4.29 14.97 -8.45
C VAL A 33 4.27 16.38 -7.83
N GLU A 34 5.42 17.05 -7.82
CA GLU A 34 5.61 18.47 -7.46
C GLU A 34 4.68 19.47 -8.14
N LYS A 35 4.19 19.21 -9.35
CA LYS A 35 3.21 20.13 -9.98
C LYS A 35 1.90 20.20 -9.21
N LEU A 36 1.61 19.21 -8.38
CA LEU A 36 0.41 19.17 -7.55
C LEU A 36 0.69 19.56 -6.09
N GLY A 37 1.94 19.47 -5.62
CA GLY A 37 2.31 19.72 -4.22
C GLY A 37 1.67 18.76 -3.21
N PHE A 38 0.62 18.07 -3.61
CA PHE A 38 -0.13 17.11 -2.80
C PHE A 38 -0.88 16.11 -3.68
N LEU A 39 -1.21 14.97 -3.10
CA LEU A 39 -2.14 13.99 -3.64
C LEU A 39 -3.51 14.23 -3.01
N ASP A 40 -4.53 14.54 -3.81
CA ASP A 40 -5.89 14.74 -3.32
C ASP A 40 -6.65 13.41 -3.38
N TYR A 41 -6.78 12.76 -2.22
CA TYR A 41 -7.52 11.53 -2.08
C TYR A 41 -9.02 11.84 -2.06
N GLY A 42 -9.76 11.26 -2.99
CA GLY A 42 -11.22 11.41 -3.09
C GLY A 42 -11.72 12.36 -4.17
N LYS A 43 -10.83 13.06 -4.91
CA LYS A 43 -11.23 13.91 -6.04
C LYS A 43 -10.80 13.41 -7.39
N SER A 44 -9.76 12.60 -7.46
CA SER A 44 -9.27 12.04 -8.72
C SER A 44 -8.65 10.69 -8.49
N CYS A 45 -9.10 9.70 -9.20
CA CYS A 45 -8.40 8.44 -9.29
C CYS A 45 -7.14 8.63 -10.12
N SER A 46 -6.03 8.18 -9.59
CA SER A 46 -4.73 8.46 -10.17
C SER A 46 -3.82 7.24 -10.08
N VAL A 47 -2.96 7.12 -11.09
CA VAL A 47 -1.89 6.13 -11.11
C VAL A 47 -0.57 6.88 -11.19
N PHE A 48 0.27 6.71 -10.16
CA PHE A 48 1.58 7.33 -10.08
C PHE A 48 2.67 6.29 -10.31
N LYS A 49 3.60 6.59 -11.18
CA LYS A 49 4.76 5.75 -11.44
C LYS A 49 5.99 6.30 -10.75
N GLY A 50 6.79 5.42 -10.15
CA GLY A 50 8.08 5.79 -9.60
C GLY A 50 8.03 6.31 -8.16
N PHE A 51 9.05 7.05 -7.78
CA PHE A 51 9.24 7.48 -6.40
C PHE A 51 8.28 8.63 -6.03
N ILE A 52 7.56 8.47 -4.95
CA ILE A 52 6.77 9.57 -4.35
C ILE A 52 7.74 10.43 -3.53
N PRO A 53 7.97 11.70 -3.91
CA PRO A 53 8.89 12.57 -3.18
C PRO A 53 8.55 12.66 -1.70
N LEU A 54 9.58 12.70 -0.84
CA LEU A 54 9.41 12.73 0.62
C LEU A 54 8.66 13.98 1.11
N ASN A 55 8.71 15.07 0.35
CA ASN A 55 7.98 16.31 0.63
C ASN A 55 6.54 16.33 0.08
N THR A 56 6.09 15.26 -0.56
CA THR A 56 4.70 15.13 -1.02
C THR A 56 3.76 15.10 0.18
N ARG A 57 2.60 15.72 0.02
CA ARG A 57 1.54 15.74 1.02
C ARG A 57 0.28 15.10 0.48
N ILE A 58 -0.51 14.49 1.34
CA ILE A 58 -1.82 13.96 1.00
C ILE A 58 -2.89 14.82 1.66
N LYS A 59 -3.94 15.09 0.88
CA LYS A 59 -5.14 15.76 1.35
C LYS A 59 -6.32 14.81 1.27
N TYR A 60 -7.00 14.64 2.39
CA TYR A 60 -8.27 13.94 2.43
C TYR A 60 -9.41 14.93 2.19
N ALA A 61 -10.12 14.80 1.06
CA ALA A 61 -11.17 15.74 0.67
C ALA A 61 -12.35 15.82 1.64
N ASN A 62 -12.63 14.74 2.35
CA ASN A 62 -13.80 14.62 3.24
C ASN A 62 -13.48 14.88 4.72
N LEU A 63 -12.24 15.07 5.04
CA LEU A 63 -11.79 15.29 6.40
C LEU A 63 -11.11 16.65 6.41
N ASN A 64 -11.52 17.56 7.30
CA ASN A 64 -10.86 18.87 7.46
C ASN A 64 -9.41 18.75 7.98
N ILE A 65 -8.68 17.77 7.49
CA ILE A 65 -7.27 17.54 7.80
C ILE A 65 -6.49 18.20 6.70
N GLU A 66 -5.75 19.20 7.08
CA GLU A 66 -4.73 19.77 6.24
C GLU A 66 -3.62 18.74 6.06
N ASP A 67 -3.13 18.63 4.88
CA ASP A 67 -2.06 17.80 4.34
C ASP A 67 -1.14 17.12 5.37
N TYR A 68 -0.98 15.81 5.32
CA TYR A 68 0.12 15.16 6.02
C TYR A 68 1.20 14.70 5.05
N GLY A 69 2.44 14.66 5.54
CA GLY A 69 3.62 14.41 4.72
C GLY A 69 3.90 12.94 4.49
N MET A 70 4.41 12.62 3.30
CA MET A 70 4.84 11.28 2.88
C MET A 70 6.28 10.96 3.28
N GLU A 71 6.83 11.68 4.25
CA GLU A 71 8.17 11.46 4.75
C GLU A 71 8.29 10.11 5.47
N SER A 72 9.18 9.24 5.00
CA SER A 72 9.34 7.85 5.43
C SER A 72 10.79 7.41 5.57
N THR A 73 11.72 8.35 5.73
CA THR A 73 13.15 8.07 5.80
C THR A 73 13.47 6.98 6.83
N ASP A 74 12.94 7.10 8.05
CA ASP A 74 13.19 6.13 9.12
C ASP A 74 12.76 4.71 8.74
N PHE A 75 11.60 4.58 8.09
CA PHE A 75 11.14 3.27 7.59
C PHE A 75 12.11 2.68 6.58
N ILE A 76 12.56 3.50 5.62
CA ILE A 76 13.46 3.03 4.57
C ILE A 76 14.76 2.52 5.18
N TYR A 77 15.34 3.24 6.14
CA TYR A 77 16.54 2.80 6.86
C TYR A 77 16.30 1.47 7.58
N GLU A 78 15.25 1.38 8.39
CA GLU A 78 14.93 0.16 9.13
C GLU A 78 14.71 -1.04 8.20
N PHE A 79 14.00 -0.83 7.09
CA PHE A 79 13.74 -1.90 6.12
C PHE A 79 15.02 -2.35 5.40
N VAL A 80 15.89 -1.43 4.99
CA VAL A 80 17.14 -1.77 4.32
C VAL A 80 18.09 -2.52 5.25
N HIS A 81 18.20 -2.11 6.52
CA HIS A 81 18.94 -2.87 7.52
C HIS A 81 18.35 -4.27 7.74
N PHE A 82 17.03 -4.40 7.72
CA PHE A 82 16.37 -5.70 7.77
C PHE A 82 16.76 -6.58 6.57
N ILE A 83 16.71 -6.03 5.34
CA ILE A 83 17.14 -6.72 4.12
C ILE A 83 18.59 -7.20 4.23
N LYS A 84 19.50 -6.34 4.68
CA LYS A 84 20.92 -6.65 4.89
C LYS A 84 21.09 -7.77 5.91
N LYS A 85 20.51 -7.60 7.09
CA LYS A 85 20.61 -8.53 8.22
C LYS A 85 20.17 -9.95 7.87
N TYR A 86 19.08 -10.09 7.12
CA TYR A 86 18.49 -11.37 6.76
C TYR A 86 18.93 -11.88 5.38
N ASN A 87 19.87 -11.18 4.72
CA ASN A 87 20.40 -11.53 3.40
C ASN A 87 19.30 -11.84 2.37
N ILE A 88 18.31 -10.96 2.30
CA ILE A 88 17.20 -11.09 1.36
C ILE A 88 17.71 -10.73 -0.03
N ASN A 89 17.89 -11.71 -0.89
CA ASN A 89 18.73 -11.62 -2.10
C ASN A 89 17.97 -11.73 -3.42
N ASN A 90 16.65 -11.62 -3.41
CA ASN A 90 15.87 -11.62 -4.65
C ASN A 90 14.61 -10.76 -4.53
N LYS A 91 14.13 -10.24 -5.68
CA LYS A 91 12.99 -9.31 -5.73
C LYS A 91 11.66 -9.91 -5.24
N ALA A 92 11.43 -11.20 -5.41
CA ALA A 92 10.20 -11.84 -4.91
C ALA A 92 10.21 -11.87 -3.38
N SER A 93 11.34 -12.23 -2.78
CA SER A 93 11.53 -12.18 -1.33
C SER A 93 11.48 -10.74 -0.81
N LEU A 94 11.99 -9.75 -1.57
CA LEU A 94 11.87 -8.33 -1.23
C LEU A 94 10.41 -7.93 -1.05
N ILE A 95 9.56 -8.22 -2.04
CA ILE A 95 8.14 -7.86 -2.01
C ILE A 95 7.43 -8.52 -0.83
N TYR A 96 7.66 -9.82 -0.61
CA TYR A 96 7.08 -10.56 0.51
C TYR A 96 7.50 -10.00 1.87
N ASN A 97 8.79 -9.70 2.04
CA ASN A 97 9.30 -9.17 3.30
C ASN A 97 8.92 -7.69 3.50
N LEU A 98 8.76 -6.92 2.42
CA LEU A 98 8.28 -5.54 2.50
C LEU A 98 6.88 -5.49 3.12
N GLU A 99 6.00 -6.39 2.71
CA GLU A 99 4.68 -6.52 3.31
C GLU A 99 4.73 -6.84 4.80
N TYR A 100 5.46 -7.89 5.16
CA TYR A 100 5.65 -8.25 6.56
C TYR A 100 6.18 -7.06 7.38
N PHE A 101 7.15 -6.35 6.82
CA PHE A 101 7.77 -5.21 7.48
C PHE A 101 6.83 -4.01 7.61
N VAL A 102 6.06 -3.68 6.57
CA VAL A 102 5.06 -2.61 6.60
C VAL A 102 4.02 -2.87 7.70
N ASN A 103 3.51 -4.09 7.76
CA ASN A 103 2.54 -4.47 8.77
C ASN A 103 3.13 -4.46 10.19
N SER A 104 4.37 -4.91 10.35
CA SER A 104 5.08 -4.88 11.63
C SER A 104 5.39 -3.45 12.09
N TYR A 105 5.76 -2.59 11.15
CA TYR A 105 6.14 -1.21 11.43
C TYR A 105 4.96 -0.37 11.92
N PHE A 106 3.84 -0.41 11.21
CA PHE A 106 2.65 0.34 11.58
C PHE A 106 1.87 -0.28 12.74
N GLY A 107 2.08 -1.55 12.99
CA GLY A 107 1.29 -2.36 13.91
C GLY A 107 0.10 -3.02 13.22
N PHE A 108 -0.24 -4.20 13.72
CA PHE A 108 -1.45 -4.89 13.28
C PHE A 108 -2.65 -4.23 13.95
N PRO A 109 -3.78 -4.12 13.25
CA PRO A 109 -5.03 -3.78 13.90
C PRO A 109 -5.30 -4.78 15.02
N GLY A 110 -5.88 -4.32 16.13
CA GLY A 110 -6.06 -5.12 17.36
C GLY A 110 -6.89 -6.39 17.20
N LYS A 111 -7.55 -6.84 18.23
CA LYS A 111 -8.36 -8.06 18.20
C LYS A 111 -9.50 -7.90 17.20
N ILE A 112 -9.31 -8.51 16.03
CA ILE A 112 -10.31 -8.52 14.97
C ILE A 112 -10.97 -9.89 14.99
N ASP A 113 -12.27 -9.93 15.20
CA ASP A 113 -13.07 -11.13 14.98
C ASP A 113 -13.43 -11.30 13.49
N ARG A 114 -13.96 -12.46 13.14
CA ARG A 114 -14.27 -12.81 11.77
C ARG A 114 -15.33 -11.89 11.14
N GLU A 115 -16.30 -11.50 11.92
CA GLU A 115 -17.43 -10.67 11.48
C GLU A 115 -16.95 -9.25 11.18
N THR A 116 -16.08 -8.74 12.03
CA THR A 116 -15.46 -7.43 11.91
C THR A 116 -14.56 -7.33 10.67
N ILE A 117 -13.74 -8.36 10.38
CA ILE A 117 -12.84 -8.34 9.20
C ILE A 117 -13.62 -8.18 7.89
N PHE A 118 -14.76 -8.85 7.75
CA PHE A 118 -15.56 -8.74 6.54
C PHE A 118 -16.39 -7.45 6.47
N ASN A 119 -16.67 -6.84 7.61
CA ASN A 119 -17.53 -5.68 7.69
C ASN A 119 -16.79 -4.33 7.72
N ASP A 120 -15.51 -4.32 8.15
CA ASP A 120 -14.79 -3.04 8.34
C ASP A 120 -13.27 -3.18 8.43
N ILE A 121 -12.64 -3.73 7.41
CA ILE A 121 -11.20 -4.01 7.40
C ILE A 121 -10.37 -2.72 7.47
N ALA A 122 -10.84 -1.65 6.86
CA ALA A 122 -10.09 -0.39 6.76
C ALA A 122 -9.98 0.37 8.09
N TRP A 123 -10.92 0.18 9.02
CA TRP A 123 -11.06 1.00 10.22
C TRP A 123 -10.78 0.27 11.53
N GLN A 124 -10.39 -1.00 11.46
CA GLN A 124 -10.11 -1.81 12.64
C GLN A 124 -8.70 -1.59 13.18
N THR A 125 -8.38 -0.37 13.35
CA THR A 125 -7.29 0.00 14.23
C THR A 125 -7.83 0.05 15.65
N THR A 126 -7.04 -0.33 16.64
CA THR A 126 -7.36 -0.06 18.05
C THR A 126 -7.36 1.43 18.36
N THR A 127 -7.16 2.24 17.36
CA THR A 127 -6.97 3.67 17.37
C THR A 127 -8.29 4.32 17.04
N THR A 128 -8.78 5.20 17.90
CA THR A 128 -9.94 6.04 17.61
C THR A 128 -9.63 7.02 16.48
N ASP A 129 -10.66 7.54 15.80
CA ASP A 129 -10.47 8.56 14.79
C ASP A 129 -9.68 9.77 15.33
N GLU A 130 -9.93 10.18 16.56
CA GLU A 130 -9.22 11.26 17.22
C GLU A 130 -7.71 10.95 17.38
N GLU A 131 -7.37 9.75 17.80
CA GLU A 131 -5.97 9.32 17.92
C GLU A 131 -5.29 9.22 16.56
N TYR A 132 -6.01 8.73 15.55
CA TYR A 132 -5.51 8.68 14.18
C TYR A 132 -5.21 10.09 13.65
N PHE A 133 -6.14 11.03 13.76
CA PHE A 133 -5.94 12.39 13.32
C PHE A 133 -4.82 13.09 14.09
N LYS A 134 -4.76 12.89 15.39
CA LYS A 134 -3.67 13.41 16.21
C LYS A 134 -2.30 12.84 15.82
N ALA A 135 -2.27 11.58 15.38
CA ALA A 135 -1.03 10.98 14.85
C ALA A 135 -0.62 11.61 13.51
N LEU A 136 -1.58 12.08 12.69
CA LEU A 136 -1.32 12.75 11.42
C LEU A 136 -0.91 14.23 11.58
N GLU A 137 -1.22 14.87 12.70
CA GLU A 137 -0.90 16.29 12.96
C GLU A 137 0.60 16.60 12.84
N ASN A 138 1.46 15.64 13.12
CA ASN A 138 2.92 15.80 13.01
C ASN A 138 3.45 15.68 11.56
N ASN A 139 2.57 15.34 10.60
CA ASN A 139 2.87 15.38 9.17
C ASN A 139 3.95 14.40 8.67
N LYS A 140 4.15 13.25 9.33
CA LYS A 140 5.14 12.25 8.91
C LYS A 140 4.59 10.84 9.00
N LEU A 141 4.85 10.02 7.98
CA LEU A 141 4.48 8.59 8.02
C LEU A 141 5.09 7.84 9.20
N GLY A 142 6.33 8.19 9.60
CA GLY A 142 7.02 7.59 10.75
C GLY A 142 6.29 7.79 12.08
N ASP A 143 5.50 8.84 12.22
CA ASP A 143 4.72 9.10 13.44
C ASP A 143 3.58 8.10 13.66
N LEU A 144 3.22 7.33 12.63
CA LEU A 144 2.23 6.24 12.71
C LEU A 144 2.85 4.89 13.14
N LYS A 145 4.16 4.83 13.36
CA LYS A 145 4.86 3.61 13.76
C LYS A 145 4.25 3.01 15.04
N GLY A 146 3.89 1.74 14.97
CA GLY A 146 3.37 0.97 16.10
C GLY A 146 1.98 1.37 16.60
N LYS A 147 1.31 2.33 15.94
CA LYS A 147 0.01 2.85 16.40
C LYS A 147 -1.19 2.06 15.87
N GLY A 148 -0.98 1.18 14.89
CA GLY A 148 -2.08 0.45 14.23
C GLY A 148 -3.02 1.34 13.44
N ALA A 149 -2.66 2.60 13.18
CA ALA A 149 -3.52 3.61 12.59
C ALA A 149 -3.34 3.80 11.07
N ALA A 150 -2.25 3.31 10.49
CA ALA A 150 -1.96 3.49 9.07
C ALA A 150 -2.99 2.77 8.19
N GLN A 151 -3.54 3.50 7.24
CA GLN A 151 -4.54 3.03 6.29
C GLN A 151 -3.91 2.62 4.93
N CYS A 152 -4.75 2.37 3.95
CA CYS A 152 -4.31 2.00 2.60
C CYS A 152 -3.39 3.05 1.97
N THR A 153 -3.66 4.31 2.21
CA THR A 153 -2.91 5.44 1.66
C THR A 153 -1.46 5.44 2.14
N GLU A 154 -1.23 5.37 3.44
CA GLU A 154 0.10 5.36 4.04
C GLU A 154 0.87 4.10 3.67
N ARG A 155 0.21 2.95 3.75
CA ARG A 155 0.82 1.66 3.42
C ARG A 155 1.23 1.61 1.95
N GLY A 156 0.34 2.00 1.05
CA GLY A 156 0.60 2.03 -0.38
C GLY A 156 1.71 3.00 -0.78
N ALA A 157 1.73 4.19 -0.18
CA ALA A 157 2.75 5.19 -0.45
C ALA A 157 4.15 4.71 -0.01
N LEU A 158 4.23 4.13 1.16
CA LEU A 158 5.47 3.61 1.72
C LEU A 158 6.02 2.46 0.88
N VAL A 159 5.16 1.55 0.46
CA VAL A 159 5.50 0.46 -0.47
C VAL A 159 6.03 1.04 -1.78
N GLN A 160 5.37 2.07 -2.33
CA GLN A 160 5.79 2.71 -3.57
C GLN A 160 7.18 3.33 -3.47
N GLN A 161 7.46 4.05 -2.38
CA GLN A 161 8.76 4.67 -2.15
C GLN A 161 9.87 3.61 -2.08
N VAL A 162 9.68 2.57 -1.30
CA VAL A 162 10.67 1.48 -1.16
C VAL A 162 10.91 0.77 -2.49
N LEU A 163 9.86 0.33 -3.17
CA LEU A 163 10.00 -0.38 -4.45
C LEU A 163 10.73 0.47 -5.49
N SER A 164 10.46 1.78 -5.50
CA SER A 164 11.11 2.72 -6.42
C SER A 164 12.60 2.87 -6.14
N ILE A 165 13.00 2.99 -4.87
CA ILE A 165 14.42 3.07 -4.46
C ILE A 165 15.17 1.79 -4.89
N PHE A 166 14.53 0.63 -4.77
CA PHE A 166 15.08 -0.64 -5.25
C PHE A 166 15.01 -0.84 -6.77
N GLY A 167 14.66 0.20 -7.54
CA GLY A 167 14.62 0.16 -9.00
C GLY A 167 13.56 -0.78 -9.56
N THR A 168 12.51 -1.08 -8.77
CA THR A 168 11.40 -1.88 -9.23
C THR A 168 10.38 -0.97 -9.91
N GLU A 169 10.03 -1.27 -11.17
CA GLU A 169 8.94 -0.56 -11.84
C GLU A 169 7.64 -0.83 -11.13
N SER A 170 7.10 0.20 -10.48
CA SER A 170 5.93 0.10 -9.63
C SER A 170 5.03 1.33 -9.77
N TYR A 171 3.78 1.16 -9.39
CA TYR A 171 2.73 2.15 -9.53
C TYR A 171 1.95 2.23 -8.21
N TYR A 172 1.74 3.43 -7.73
CA TYR A 172 0.83 3.72 -6.64
C TYR A 172 -0.52 4.12 -7.23
N CYS A 173 -1.55 3.36 -6.92
CA CYS A 173 -2.88 3.53 -7.47
C CYS A 173 -3.82 4.08 -6.40
N MET A 174 -4.46 5.20 -6.70
CA MET A 174 -5.54 5.78 -5.91
C MET A 174 -6.84 5.55 -6.68
N GLY A 175 -7.80 4.88 -6.06
CA GLY A 175 -9.06 4.50 -6.68
C GLY A 175 -10.04 3.98 -5.65
N CYS A 176 -10.70 2.89 -5.93
CA CYS A 176 -11.53 2.20 -4.96
C CYS A 176 -11.43 0.67 -5.06
N VAL A 177 -11.83 0.02 -4.00
CA VAL A 177 -12.08 -1.42 -3.95
C VAL A 177 -13.57 -1.65 -3.74
N ASP A 178 -14.15 -2.53 -4.53
CA ASP A 178 -15.52 -3.00 -4.40
C ASP A 178 -15.48 -4.41 -3.81
N LEU A 179 -16.04 -4.56 -2.63
CA LEU A 179 -16.09 -5.82 -1.86
C LEU A 179 -17.44 -6.55 -2.03
N GLY A 180 -18.28 -6.05 -2.94
CA GLY A 180 -19.57 -6.64 -3.31
C GLY A 180 -20.75 -6.04 -2.56
N ASP A 181 -20.65 -5.87 -1.25
CA ASP A 181 -21.65 -5.24 -0.40
C ASP A 181 -21.42 -3.73 -0.24
N ARG A 182 -20.19 -3.29 -0.42
CA ARG A 182 -19.78 -1.90 -0.30
C ARG A 182 -18.61 -1.56 -1.24
N GLN A 183 -18.48 -0.28 -1.52
CA GLN A 183 -17.36 0.30 -2.23
C GLN A 183 -16.64 1.30 -1.33
N GLU A 184 -15.33 1.20 -1.28
CA GLU A 184 -14.48 2.06 -0.46
C GLU A 184 -13.41 2.72 -1.31
N GLY A 185 -13.12 4.01 -1.03
CA GLY A 185 -11.93 4.67 -1.54
C GLY A 185 -10.70 3.90 -1.08
N HIS A 186 -9.76 3.62 -2.00
CA HIS A 186 -8.66 2.69 -1.70
C HIS A 186 -7.38 3.03 -2.44
N CYS A 187 -6.26 2.75 -1.78
CA CYS A 187 -4.93 2.83 -2.36
C CYS A 187 -4.27 1.46 -2.35
N PHE A 188 -3.59 1.13 -3.44
CA PHE A 188 -2.89 -0.12 -3.63
C PHE A 188 -1.71 0.06 -4.59
N ASN A 189 -0.88 -0.95 -4.74
CA ASN A 189 0.27 -0.88 -5.63
C ASN A 189 0.17 -1.91 -6.76
N ILE A 190 0.75 -1.58 -7.90
CA ILE A 190 0.99 -2.52 -8.98
C ILE A 190 2.49 -2.56 -9.26
N VAL A 191 3.02 -3.75 -9.43
CA VAL A 191 4.46 -4.00 -9.62
C VAL A 191 4.67 -4.75 -10.92
N LYS A 192 5.56 -4.25 -11.77
CA LYS A 192 5.99 -4.93 -12.98
C LYS A 192 6.81 -6.17 -12.63
N ARG A 193 6.38 -7.32 -13.12
CA ARG A 193 7.16 -8.55 -13.13
C ARG A 193 7.71 -8.81 -14.54
N LYS A 194 8.43 -9.89 -14.74
CA LYS A 194 9.06 -10.20 -16.03
C LYS A 194 8.06 -10.26 -17.19
N ASN A 195 6.91 -10.92 -16.98
CA ASN A 195 5.94 -11.21 -18.03
C ASN A 195 4.54 -10.62 -17.77
N ASP A 196 4.30 -10.11 -16.60
CA ASP A 196 3.01 -9.64 -16.12
C ASP A 196 3.17 -8.58 -15.03
N TYR A 197 2.08 -8.26 -14.33
CA TYR A 197 2.08 -7.36 -13.18
C TYR A 197 1.50 -8.07 -11.96
N ALA A 198 1.97 -7.68 -10.78
CA ALA A 198 1.36 -8.05 -9.50
C ALA A 198 0.63 -6.84 -8.92
N LEU A 199 -0.66 -7.01 -8.57
CA LEU A 199 -1.38 -6.08 -7.73
C LEU A 199 -1.10 -6.45 -6.28
N LEU A 200 -0.64 -5.50 -5.48
CA LEU A 200 -0.31 -5.65 -4.07
C LEU A 200 -1.28 -4.82 -3.24
N ASP A 201 -1.98 -5.46 -2.33
CA ASP A 201 -2.84 -4.78 -1.37
C ASP A 201 -2.53 -5.25 0.05
N TYR A 202 -1.93 -4.35 0.82
CA TYR A 202 -1.53 -4.60 2.20
C TYR A 202 -2.58 -4.17 3.23
N SER A 203 -3.69 -3.60 2.76
CA SER A 203 -4.76 -3.07 3.61
C SER A 203 -5.98 -3.98 3.66
N VAL A 204 -6.17 -4.81 2.64
CA VAL A 204 -7.25 -5.81 2.58
C VAL A 204 -6.62 -7.22 2.55
N PRO A 205 -6.19 -7.72 3.69
CA PRO A 205 -5.41 -8.96 3.77
C PRO A 205 -6.27 -10.20 3.50
N ILE A 206 -5.58 -11.28 3.16
CA ILE A 206 -6.11 -12.64 3.31
C ILE A 206 -5.94 -13.02 4.78
N VAL A 207 -6.99 -13.53 5.38
CA VAL A 207 -7.02 -13.82 6.82
C VAL A 207 -6.99 -15.31 7.07
N SER A 208 -6.20 -15.73 8.06
CA SER A 208 -6.19 -17.09 8.60
C SER A 208 -6.86 -17.09 9.99
N TYR A 209 -7.72 -18.07 10.22
CA TYR A 209 -8.46 -18.21 11.48
C TYR A 209 -7.95 -19.40 12.31
N LYS A 210 -8.13 -19.30 13.63
CA LYS A 210 -8.00 -20.42 14.56
C LYS A 210 -9.31 -21.21 14.62
N GLU A 211 -9.28 -22.36 15.28
CA GLU A 211 -10.47 -23.21 15.47
C GLU A 211 -11.61 -22.52 16.22
N ASP A 212 -11.27 -21.58 17.12
CA ASP A 212 -12.24 -20.77 17.87
C ASP A 212 -12.82 -19.59 17.06
N GLY A 213 -12.46 -19.48 15.77
CA GLY A 213 -12.88 -18.39 14.86
C GLY A 213 -12.08 -17.10 15.02
N SER A 214 -11.17 -16.99 15.99
CA SER A 214 -10.31 -15.82 16.12
C SER A 214 -9.23 -15.79 15.03
N VAL A 215 -8.72 -14.59 14.73
CA VAL A 215 -7.69 -14.42 13.72
C VAL A 215 -6.36 -14.97 14.18
N ARG A 216 -5.73 -15.79 13.35
CA ARG A 216 -4.38 -16.31 13.56
C ARG A 216 -3.33 -15.43 12.91
N ALA A 217 -3.52 -15.08 11.66
CA ALA A 217 -2.56 -14.34 10.87
C ALA A 217 -3.22 -13.62 9.69
N TYR A 218 -2.53 -12.61 9.18
CA TYR A 218 -2.86 -11.88 7.97
C TYR A 218 -1.79 -12.13 6.93
N TYR A 219 -2.24 -12.25 5.68
CA TYR A 219 -1.36 -12.35 4.51
C TYR A 219 -1.73 -11.26 3.51
N PRO A 220 -0.78 -10.73 2.73
CA PRO A 220 -1.09 -9.76 1.71
C PRO A 220 -2.00 -10.34 0.66
N PHE A 221 -2.82 -9.52 0.11
CA PHE A 221 -3.45 -9.85 -1.14
C PHE A 221 -2.49 -9.55 -2.29
N VAL A 222 -2.25 -10.56 -3.12
CA VAL A 222 -1.46 -10.43 -4.34
C VAL A 222 -2.26 -10.97 -5.52
N GLY A 223 -2.69 -10.07 -6.40
CA GLY A 223 -3.37 -10.40 -7.65
C GLY A 223 -2.40 -10.42 -8.84
N THR A 224 -2.75 -11.12 -9.92
CA THR A 224 -1.98 -11.11 -11.16
C THR A 224 -2.75 -10.41 -12.27
N LEU A 225 -2.11 -9.48 -12.96
CA LEU A 225 -2.62 -8.79 -14.14
C LEU A 225 -1.74 -9.13 -15.34
N THR A 226 -2.34 -9.50 -16.45
CA THR A 226 -1.63 -9.56 -17.74
C THR A 226 -1.20 -8.16 -18.18
N ASN A 227 -0.31 -8.07 -19.18
CA ASN A 227 0.05 -6.76 -19.75
C ASN A 227 -1.18 -6.04 -20.33
N GLU A 228 -2.11 -6.77 -20.94
CA GLU A 228 -3.32 -6.23 -21.52
C GLU A 228 -4.26 -5.69 -20.44
N GLU A 229 -4.52 -6.47 -19.39
CA GLU A 229 -5.34 -6.05 -18.25
C GLU A 229 -4.75 -4.83 -17.53
N PHE A 230 -3.42 -4.74 -17.42
CA PHE A 230 -2.77 -3.57 -16.85
C PHE A 230 -2.97 -2.33 -17.73
N LEU A 231 -2.82 -2.46 -19.05
CA LEU A 231 -3.05 -1.35 -19.98
C LEU A 231 -4.51 -0.88 -19.98
N ASP A 232 -5.46 -1.81 -19.95
CA ASP A 232 -6.86 -1.49 -19.81
C ASP A 232 -7.15 -0.77 -18.49
N PHE A 233 -6.57 -1.27 -17.40
CA PHE A 233 -6.70 -0.67 -16.09
C PHE A 233 -6.19 0.79 -16.05
N VAL A 234 -5.00 1.04 -16.63
CA VAL A 234 -4.39 2.39 -16.64
C VAL A 234 -5.10 3.34 -17.60
N ASN A 235 -5.48 2.85 -18.79
CA ASN A 235 -6.01 3.72 -19.84
C ASN A 235 -7.52 3.98 -19.73
N ASN A 236 -8.27 2.98 -19.30
CA ASN A 236 -9.72 2.99 -19.35
C ASN A 236 -10.39 2.91 -17.99
N GLY A 237 -9.62 2.77 -16.91
CA GLY A 237 -10.16 2.51 -15.58
C GLY A 237 -10.87 1.17 -15.47
N VAL A 238 -10.44 0.18 -16.28
CA VAL A 238 -11.08 -1.13 -16.34
C VAL A 238 -10.93 -1.86 -15.01
N ILE A 239 -12.02 -2.50 -14.61
CA ILE A 239 -12.10 -3.24 -13.37
C ILE A 239 -11.55 -4.64 -13.59
N LYS A 240 -10.67 -5.08 -12.70
CA LYS A 240 -10.36 -6.49 -12.53
C LYS A 240 -10.97 -7.03 -11.25
N SER A 241 -11.73 -8.10 -11.40
CA SER A 241 -12.29 -8.85 -10.28
C SER A 241 -11.40 -10.02 -9.91
N PHE A 242 -11.10 -10.16 -8.64
CA PHE A 242 -10.36 -11.27 -8.06
C PHE A 242 -11.26 -12.05 -7.10
N ASP A 243 -11.18 -13.38 -7.13
CA ASP A 243 -11.78 -14.18 -6.06
C ASP A 243 -11.11 -13.83 -4.74
N ASP A 244 -11.88 -13.70 -3.68
CA ASP A 244 -11.36 -13.52 -2.34
C ASP A 244 -11.09 -14.87 -1.67
N TYR A 245 -10.05 -14.91 -0.83
CA TYR A 245 -9.59 -16.13 -0.20
C TYR A 245 -9.35 -15.91 1.28
N TYR A 246 -9.57 -16.94 2.08
CA TYR A 246 -9.06 -17.04 3.45
C TYR A 246 -8.17 -18.28 3.57
N MET A 247 -7.33 -18.32 4.58
CA MET A 247 -6.53 -19.50 4.87
C MET A 247 -7.18 -20.36 5.94
N ASN A 248 -7.47 -21.60 5.58
CA ASN A 248 -7.93 -22.65 6.49
C ASN A 248 -6.81 -23.69 6.65
N GLY A 249 -6.14 -23.66 7.79
CA GLY A 249 -4.94 -24.46 8.02
C GLY A 249 -3.81 -24.10 7.07
N SER A 250 -3.46 -24.99 6.15
CA SER A 250 -2.42 -24.78 5.13
C SER A 250 -2.98 -24.55 3.71
N GLN A 251 -4.30 -24.46 3.57
CA GLN A 251 -4.97 -24.36 2.27
C GLN A 251 -5.66 -23.00 2.12
N TYR A 252 -5.60 -22.44 0.90
CA TYR A 252 -6.40 -21.31 0.53
C TYR A 252 -7.79 -21.76 0.07
N GLU A 253 -8.82 -21.25 0.71
CA GLU A 253 -10.21 -21.50 0.37
C GLU A 253 -10.87 -20.23 -0.15
N LYS A 254 -11.77 -20.37 -1.15
CA LYS A 254 -12.52 -19.22 -1.66
C LYS A 254 -13.52 -18.74 -0.61
N ALA A 255 -13.52 -17.45 -0.36
CA ALA A 255 -14.44 -16.83 0.59
C ALA A 255 -15.89 -16.74 0.06
N GLY A 256 -16.11 -17.02 -1.22
CA GLY A 256 -17.41 -16.81 -1.87
C GLY A 256 -17.69 -15.36 -2.26
N THR A 257 -16.82 -14.45 -1.90
CA THR A 257 -16.84 -13.02 -2.26
C THR A 257 -15.77 -12.72 -3.31
N LYS A 258 -15.87 -11.54 -3.90
CA LYS A 258 -14.88 -11.02 -4.84
C LYS A 258 -14.53 -9.61 -4.45
N ARG A 259 -13.29 -9.23 -4.73
CA ARG A 259 -12.84 -7.84 -4.64
C ARG A 259 -12.52 -7.31 -6.04
N MET A 260 -13.00 -6.13 -6.35
CA MET A 260 -12.72 -5.46 -7.61
C MET A 260 -11.93 -4.18 -7.34
N TYR A 261 -10.85 -3.99 -8.10
CA TYR A 261 -10.02 -2.79 -8.01
C TYR A 261 -10.30 -1.88 -9.19
N VAL A 262 -10.54 -0.59 -8.90
CA VAL A 262 -10.97 0.40 -9.87
C VAL A 262 -10.15 1.65 -9.74
N VAL A 263 -9.81 2.28 -10.86
CA VAL A 263 -9.21 3.62 -10.92
C VAL A 263 -9.90 4.47 -11.98
N GLY A 264 -9.92 5.79 -11.77
CA GLY A 264 -10.28 6.78 -12.78
C GLY A 264 -11.76 6.81 -13.14
N LYS A 265 -12.05 6.68 -14.41
CA LYS A 265 -13.36 6.94 -15.02
C LYS A 265 -14.55 6.24 -14.34
N TYR A 266 -14.34 5.03 -13.85
CA TYR A 266 -15.41 4.24 -13.22
C TYR A 266 -15.90 4.85 -11.90
N GLU A 267 -15.03 5.41 -11.09
CA GLU A 267 -15.40 6.08 -9.83
C GLU A 267 -16.24 7.30 -10.09
N ILE A 268 -15.86 8.12 -11.08
CA ILE A 268 -16.62 9.28 -11.51
C ILE A 268 -18.04 8.91 -11.96
N GLU A 269 -18.18 7.82 -12.70
CA GLU A 269 -19.48 7.33 -13.15
C GLU A 269 -20.36 6.82 -11.99
N LYS A 270 -19.77 6.18 -10.97
CA LYS A 270 -20.50 5.75 -9.77
C LYS A 270 -20.91 6.90 -8.86
N GLU A 271 -20.07 7.89 -8.65
CA GLU A 271 -20.43 9.11 -7.91
C GLU A 271 -21.62 9.80 -8.55
N ASN A 272 -21.61 10.00 -9.85
CA ASN A 272 -22.74 10.58 -10.59
C ASN A 272 -24.00 9.71 -10.49
N ALA A 273 -23.88 8.39 -10.41
CA ALA A 273 -25.02 7.49 -10.25
C ALA A 273 -25.62 7.53 -8.84
N ILE A 274 -24.81 7.81 -7.82
CA ILE A 274 -25.27 7.97 -6.43
C ILE A 274 -25.97 9.32 -6.24
N GLU A 275 -25.42 10.39 -6.80
CA GLU A 275 -26.05 11.72 -6.76
C GLU A 275 -27.41 11.76 -7.47
N ASN A 276 -27.55 11.03 -8.57
CA ASN A 276 -28.82 10.93 -9.30
C ASN A 276 -29.88 10.02 -8.62
N ARG A 277 -29.54 9.35 -7.51
CA ARG A 277 -30.47 8.53 -6.72
C ARG A 277 -30.91 9.18 -5.40
N ARG A 278 -30.41 10.38 -5.11
CA ARG A 278 -30.82 11.21 -3.98
C ARG A 278 -31.77 12.33 -4.45
#